data_6aa346cf5a0f37a5ca2e7f3ae41eedf4
#
_entry.id   6aa346cf5a0f37a5ca2e7f3ae41eedf4
#
_cell.length_a   1.000
_cell.length_b   1.000
_cell.length_c   1.000
_cell.angle_alpha   90.00
_cell.angle_beta   90.00
_cell.angle_gamma   90.00
#
_symmetry.space_group_name_H-M   'P 1'
#
loop_
_entity.id
_entity.type
_entity.pdbx_description
1 polymer ?
#
loop_
_entity_poly.entity_id
_entity_poly.type
_entity_poly.pdbx_seq_one_letter_code
_entity_poly.pdbx_strand_id
1 'polypeptide(L)'
;MRRIIALLISLAVFIAPLFVTANAVEASDEVCVWYFDDGSYITETFLIVQSRALGCITGTKTRNYYDSEGALDWKVVLTGSYSYTGSNATCTSSTCNVTIYDSSWYTVSKSSSKSGNTATASATMGEKLLGVTVRQVPVSLSISCDKDGNLS
;
A
#
# COMPACT_ATOMS: atom_id res chain seq x y z
N MET A 1 52.94 -27.67 -51.83
CA MET A 1 52.76 -27.13 -50.49
C MET A 1 51.53 -26.21 -50.48
N ARG A 2 50.40 -26.70 -50.05
CA ARG A 2 49.15 -25.91 -49.94
C ARG A 2 48.98 -25.47 -48.48
N ARG A 3 49.04 -24.19 -48.22
CA ARG A 3 48.77 -23.60 -46.89
C ARG A 3 47.23 -23.38 -46.71
N ILE A 4 46.65 -24.12 -45.84
CA ILE A 4 45.24 -23.92 -45.39
C ILE A 4 45.25 -22.84 -44.33
N ILE A 5 44.60 -21.69 -44.60
CA ILE A 5 44.39 -20.61 -43.66
C ILE A 5 43.05 -20.93 -43.01
N ALA A 6 43.07 -21.31 -41.73
CA ALA A 6 41.87 -21.48 -40.93
C ALA A 6 41.40 -20.11 -40.42
N LEU A 7 40.21 -19.68 -40.88
CA LEU A 7 39.54 -18.46 -40.44
C LEU A 7 38.77 -18.76 -39.17
N LEU A 8 39.28 -18.32 -38.02
CA LEU A 8 38.58 -18.37 -36.74
C LEU A 8 37.55 -17.23 -36.69
N ILE A 9 36.25 -17.55 -36.84
CA ILE A 9 35.15 -16.63 -36.60
C ILE A 9 34.88 -16.64 -35.11
N SER A 10 35.31 -15.59 -34.42
CA SER A 10 34.98 -15.36 -33.01
C SER A 10 33.54 -14.82 -32.91
N LEU A 11 32.61 -15.67 -32.44
CA LEU A 11 31.25 -15.30 -32.15
C LEU A 11 31.23 -14.59 -30.79
N ALA A 12 31.26 -13.26 -30.78
CA ALA A 12 31.06 -12.47 -29.58
C ALA A 12 29.58 -12.50 -29.19
N VAL A 13 29.23 -13.33 -28.18
CA VAL A 13 27.91 -13.32 -27.54
C VAL A 13 27.83 -12.08 -26.67
N PHE A 14 27.11 -11.05 -27.12
CA PHE A 14 26.74 -9.90 -26.33
C PHE A 14 25.67 -10.33 -25.34
N ILE A 15 26.08 -10.66 -24.12
CA ILE A 15 25.13 -10.79 -22.97
C ILE A 15 24.81 -9.38 -22.52
N ALA A 16 23.69 -8.83 -22.96
CA ALA A 16 23.16 -7.59 -22.42
C ALA A 16 22.77 -7.83 -20.95
N PRO A 17 23.29 -7.06 -19.98
CA PRO A 17 22.86 -7.18 -18.60
C PRO A 17 21.39 -6.78 -18.52
N LEU A 18 20.52 -7.71 -18.10
CA LEU A 18 19.15 -7.43 -17.69
C LEU A 18 19.23 -6.57 -16.40
N PHE A 19 19.20 -5.26 -16.56
CA PHE A 19 19.01 -4.38 -15.42
C PHE A 19 17.60 -4.59 -14.87
N VAL A 20 17.48 -5.42 -13.84
CA VAL A 20 16.29 -5.49 -12.99
C VAL A 20 16.29 -4.21 -12.15
N THR A 21 15.69 -3.14 -12.67
CA THR A 21 15.49 -1.93 -11.89
C THR A 21 14.45 -2.22 -10.83
N ALA A 22 14.81 -2.19 -9.56
CA ALA A 22 13.87 -2.28 -8.46
C ALA A 22 12.89 -1.09 -8.52
N ASN A 23 11.62 -1.31 -8.18
CA ASN A 23 10.69 -0.20 -7.95
C ASN A 23 11.20 0.61 -6.75
N ALA A 24 11.27 1.93 -6.88
CA ALA A 24 11.50 2.78 -5.72
C ALA A 24 10.30 2.64 -4.79
N VAL A 25 10.57 2.33 -3.53
CA VAL A 25 9.58 2.23 -2.46
C VAL A 25 9.96 3.28 -1.44
N GLU A 26 9.09 4.28 -1.26
CA GLU A 26 9.22 5.26 -0.20
C GLU A 26 8.21 4.93 0.88
N ALA A 27 8.67 4.72 2.10
CA ALA A 27 7.83 4.50 3.27
C ALA A 27 7.95 5.72 4.19
N SER A 28 6.82 6.22 4.69
CA SER A 28 6.82 7.13 5.83
C SER A 28 7.00 6.36 7.13
N ASP A 29 7.53 7.02 8.13
CA ASP A 29 7.55 6.49 9.49
C ASP A 29 6.12 6.22 9.98
N GLU A 30 5.98 5.25 10.89
CA GLU A 30 4.71 4.99 11.57
C GLU A 30 4.42 6.13 12.53
N VAL A 31 3.27 6.79 12.36
CA VAL A 31 2.87 7.95 13.16
C VAL A 31 1.65 7.57 13.99
N CYS A 32 1.70 7.85 15.30
CA CYS A 32 0.51 7.71 16.15
C CYS A 32 -0.51 8.79 15.80
N VAL A 33 -1.74 8.38 15.49
CA VAL A 33 -2.83 9.29 15.08
C VAL A 33 -3.93 9.40 16.12
N TRP A 34 -4.00 8.46 17.07
CA TRP A 34 -5.04 8.47 18.11
C TRP A 34 -4.65 7.65 19.33
N TYR A 35 -4.91 8.20 20.54
CA TYR A 35 -4.85 7.48 21.82
C TYR A 35 -6.25 7.39 22.42
N PHE A 36 -6.57 6.23 22.99
CA PHE A 36 -7.79 5.98 23.72
C PHE A 36 -7.54 6.05 25.23
N ASP A 37 -8.60 6.28 26.02
CA ASP A 37 -8.51 6.44 27.48
C ASP A 37 -8.03 5.17 28.21
N ASP A 38 -8.20 4.00 27.59
CA ASP A 38 -7.73 2.70 28.10
C ASP A 38 -6.25 2.42 27.80
N GLY A 39 -5.55 3.35 27.16
CA GLY A 39 -4.14 3.21 26.78
C GLY A 39 -3.91 2.52 25.43
N SER A 40 -4.95 2.02 24.77
CA SER A 40 -4.85 1.54 23.39
C SER A 40 -4.63 2.70 22.42
N TYR A 41 -4.10 2.42 21.21
CA TYR A 41 -3.80 3.50 20.27
C TYR A 41 -3.84 3.03 18.81
N ILE A 42 -3.97 3.99 17.91
CA ILE A 42 -3.92 3.79 16.46
C ILE A 42 -2.68 4.49 15.90
N THR A 43 -1.97 3.79 15.02
CA THR A 43 -0.89 4.35 14.20
C THR A 43 -1.30 4.38 12.73
N GLU A 44 -0.63 5.22 11.94
CA GLU A 44 -0.79 5.28 10.50
C GLU A 44 0.58 5.24 9.81
N THR A 45 0.69 4.46 8.75
CA THR A 45 1.85 4.43 7.84
C THR A 45 1.39 4.71 6.43
N PHE A 46 2.26 5.38 5.63
CA PHE A 46 2.01 5.64 4.23
C PHE A 46 3.19 5.12 3.39
N LEU A 47 2.91 4.24 2.46
CA LEU A 47 3.87 3.62 1.56
C LEU A 47 3.56 4.02 0.12
N ILE A 48 4.55 4.54 -0.59
CA ILE A 48 4.45 4.91 -2.00
C ILE A 48 5.29 3.93 -2.81
N VAL A 49 4.68 3.32 -3.83
CA VAL A 49 5.35 2.45 -4.78
C VAL A 49 5.26 3.07 -6.16
N GLN A 50 6.36 3.60 -6.66
CA GLN A 50 6.43 4.10 -8.03
C GLN A 50 6.42 2.94 -9.02
N SER A 51 5.50 2.99 -9.98
CA SER A 51 5.45 2.04 -11.09
C SER A 51 6.53 2.38 -12.13
N ARG A 52 7.08 1.37 -12.79
CA ARG A 52 7.96 1.57 -13.96
C ARG A 52 7.22 2.12 -15.17
N ALA A 53 5.91 1.97 -15.24
CA ALA A 53 5.10 2.58 -16.27
C ALA A 53 5.05 4.09 -16.02
N LEU A 54 5.49 4.88 -17.00
CA LEU A 54 5.38 6.34 -16.95
C LEU A 54 3.91 6.73 -16.72
N GLY A 55 3.70 7.63 -15.76
CA GLY A 55 2.37 8.12 -15.45
C GLY A 55 1.51 7.18 -14.60
N CYS A 56 2.09 6.20 -13.90
CA CYS A 56 1.38 5.33 -12.96
C CYS A 56 2.08 5.31 -11.60
N ILE A 57 1.28 5.35 -10.53
CA ILE A 57 1.75 5.28 -9.14
C ILE A 57 0.75 4.53 -8.27
N THR A 58 1.23 3.90 -7.21
CA THR A 58 0.40 3.21 -6.22
C THR A 58 0.79 3.68 -4.83
N GLY A 59 -0.21 4.02 -4.02
CA GLY A 59 -0.04 4.34 -2.61
C GLY A 59 -0.79 3.36 -1.73
N THR A 60 -0.22 3.06 -0.58
CA THR A 60 -0.84 2.23 0.45
C THR A 60 -0.78 2.94 1.78
N LYS A 61 -1.96 3.18 2.38
CA LYS A 61 -2.10 3.76 3.70
C LYS A 61 -2.62 2.69 4.66
N THR A 62 -1.93 2.49 5.78
CA THR A 62 -2.27 1.45 6.75
C THR A 62 -2.57 2.10 8.09
N ARG A 63 -3.67 1.71 8.73
CA ARG A 63 -3.94 1.96 10.15
C ARG A 63 -3.83 0.68 10.94
N ASN A 64 -2.99 0.71 11.97
CA ASN A 64 -2.79 -0.35 12.92
C ASN A 64 -3.44 0.06 14.25
N TYR A 65 -4.13 -0.86 14.89
CA TYR A 65 -4.65 -0.69 16.24
C TYR A 65 -3.87 -1.60 17.18
N TYR A 66 -3.37 -1.00 18.24
CA TYR A 66 -2.63 -1.66 19.30
C TYR A 66 -3.42 -1.56 20.60
N ASP A 67 -3.40 -2.63 21.38
CA ASP A 67 -3.90 -2.61 22.75
C ASP A 67 -3.01 -1.77 23.68
N SER A 68 -3.38 -1.68 24.96
CA SER A 68 -2.61 -0.94 25.98
C SER A 68 -1.26 -1.57 26.31
N GLU A 69 -1.04 -2.82 25.95
CA GLU A 69 0.24 -3.54 26.14
C GLU A 69 1.15 -3.45 24.90
N GLY A 70 0.64 -2.86 23.81
CA GLY A 70 1.35 -2.67 22.55
C GLY A 70 1.26 -3.88 21.60
N ALA A 71 0.33 -4.82 21.84
CA ALA A 71 0.07 -5.90 20.90
C ALA A 71 -0.82 -5.39 19.74
N LEU A 72 -0.52 -5.82 18.52
CA LEU A 72 -1.28 -5.46 17.33
C LEU A 72 -2.54 -6.32 17.23
N ASP A 73 -3.72 -5.72 17.40
CA ASP A 73 -5.00 -6.41 17.35
C ASP A 73 -5.55 -6.53 15.94
N TRP A 74 -5.49 -5.44 15.18
CA TRP A 74 -5.94 -5.44 13.79
C TRP A 74 -5.28 -4.33 12.97
N LYS A 75 -5.34 -4.47 11.63
CA LYS A 75 -4.98 -3.42 10.68
C LYS A 75 -5.99 -3.27 9.57
N VAL A 76 -6.16 -2.04 9.10
CA VAL A 76 -6.95 -1.67 7.91
C VAL A 76 -6.01 -1.04 6.89
N VAL A 77 -6.06 -1.53 5.67
CA VAL A 77 -5.17 -1.12 4.58
C VAL A 77 -5.98 -0.61 3.41
N LEU A 78 -5.76 0.65 3.02
CA LEU A 78 -6.19 1.21 1.75
C LEU A 78 -5.04 1.12 0.75
N THR A 79 -5.28 0.56 -0.43
CA THR A 79 -4.38 0.65 -1.57
C THR A 79 -5.08 1.34 -2.72
N GLY A 80 -4.50 2.45 -3.20
CA GLY A 80 -4.96 3.22 -4.35
C GLY A 80 -3.94 3.17 -5.49
N SER A 81 -4.39 2.88 -6.71
CA SER A 81 -3.58 2.99 -7.92
C SER A 81 -4.07 4.14 -8.79
N TYR A 82 -3.14 4.85 -9.40
CA TYR A 82 -3.43 6.09 -10.13
C TYR A 82 -2.70 6.13 -11.46
N SER A 83 -3.31 6.80 -12.43
CA SER A 83 -2.67 7.28 -13.65
C SER A 83 -2.63 8.80 -13.65
N TYR A 84 -1.52 9.40 -14.11
CA TYR A 84 -1.34 10.85 -14.20
C TYR A 84 -0.60 11.23 -15.48
N THR A 85 -0.82 12.46 -15.95
CA THR A 85 -0.36 12.91 -17.29
C THR A 85 0.34 14.27 -17.27
N GLY A 86 0.58 14.86 -16.08
CA GLY A 86 1.08 16.24 -15.95
C GLY A 86 -0.01 17.31 -16.03
N SER A 87 -1.19 16.96 -16.56
CA SER A 87 -2.36 17.85 -16.60
C SER A 87 -3.55 17.33 -15.80
N ASN A 88 -3.62 16.03 -15.56
CA ASN A 88 -4.69 15.38 -14.80
C ASN A 88 -4.18 14.13 -14.10
N ALA A 89 -4.88 13.71 -13.04
CA ALA A 89 -4.70 12.42 -12.38
C ALA A 89 -6.07 11.73 -12.19
N THR A 90 -6.06 10.41 -12.24
CA THR A 90 -7.27 9.57 -12.08
C THR A 90 -6.94 8.36 -11.22
N CYS A 91 -7.78 8.10 -10.22
CA CYS A 91 -7.72 6.87 -9.44
C CYS A 91 -8.26 5.71 -10.28
N THR A 92 -7.42 4.75 -10.60
CA THR A 92 -7.75 3.57 -11.42
C THR A 92 -8.27 2.40 -10.59
N SER A 93 -7.78 2.26 -9.35
CA SER A 93 -8.19 1.20 -8.42
C SER A 93 -8.20 1.71 -6.99
N SER A 94 -9.13 1.18 -6.18
CA SER A 94 -9.18 1.37 -4.72
C SER A 94 -9.57 0.05 -4.07
N THR A 95 -8.79 -0.40 -3.08
CA THR A 95 -9.07 -1.63 -2.32
C THR A 95 -8.95 -1.38 -0.83
N CYS A 96 -9.83 -2.02 -0.05
CA CYS A 96 -9.79 -2.02 1.41
C CYS A 96 -9.57 -3.44 1.92
N ASN A 97 -8.47 -3.67 2.64
CA ASN A 97 -8.18 -4.95 3.28
C ASN A 97 -8.15 -4.77 4.80
N VAL A 98 -8.69 -5.76 5.51
CA VAL A 98 -8.66 -5.83 6.96
C VAL A 98 -7.98 -7.13 7.36
N THR A 99 -7.04 -7.06 8.31
CA THR A 99 -6.43 -8.21 8.95
C THR A 99 -6.65 -8.11 10.45
N ILE A 100 -7.10 -9.18 11.07
CA ILE A 100 -7.37 -9.29 12.51
C ILE A 100 -6.35 -10.27 13.09
N TYR A 101 -5.71 -9.89 14.18
CA TYR A 101 -4.72 -10.69 14.90
C TYR A 101 -5.24 -11.17 16.26
N ASP A 102 -6.10 -10.37 16.91
CA ASP A 102 -6.77 -10.76 18.13
C ASP A 102 -8.22 -11.24 17.88
N SER A 103 -8.59 -12.39 18.40
CA SER A 103 -9.89 -13.05 18.17
C SER A 103 -11.08 -12.39 18.83
N SER A 104 -10.86 -11.45 19.76
CA SER A 104 -11.92 -10.61 20.34
C SER A 104 -12.49 -9.60 19.35
N TRP A 105 -11.73 -9.29 18.28
CA TRP A 105 -12.11 -8.34 17.25
C TRP A 105 -12.77 -9.01 16.03
N TYR A 106 -13.61 -8.26 15.34
CA TYR A 106 -14.24 -8.67 14.08
C TYR A 106 -14.54 -7.45 13.20
N THR A 107 -14.71 -7.68 11.90
CA THR A 107 -15.10 -6.64 10.96
C THR A 107 -16.63 -6.49 10.95
N VAL A 108 -17.14 -5.34 11.40
CA VAL A 108 -18.57 -5.00 11.33
C VAL A 108 -18.94 -4.62 9.89
N SER A 109 -18.13 -3.76 9.27
CA SER A 109 -18.29 -3.35 7.87
C SER A 109 -16.95 -2.97 7.27
N LYS A 110 -16.83 -3.12 5.94
CA LYS A 110 -15.72 -2.56 5.16
C LYS A 110 -16.19 -2.21 3.75
N SER A 111 -15.64 -1.14 3.21
CA SER A 111 -15.89 -0.70 1.84
C SER A 111 -14.68 0.05 1.28
N SER A 112 -14.58 0.10 -0.03
CA SER A 112 -13.68 1.01 -0.72
C SER A 112 -14.39 1.65 -1.90
N SER A 113 -13.98 2.87 -2.23
CA SER A 113 -14.49 3.60 -3.39
C SER A 113 -13.40 4.44 -4.01
N LYS A 114 -13.62 4.87 -5.25
CA LYS A 114 -12.77 5.82 -5.95
C LYS A 114 -13.60 6.91 -6.59
N SER A 115 -13.11 8.14 -6.58
CA SER A 115 -13.75 9.28 -7.22
C SER A 115 -12.69 10.24 -7.71
N GLY A 116 -12.72 10.57 -9.00
CA GLY A 116 -11.72 11.44 -9.62
C GLY A 116 -10.30 10.89 -9.40
N ASN A 117 -9.48 11.65 -8.71
CA ASN A 117 -8.09 11.31 -8.36
C ASN A 117 -7.93 10.75 -6.94
N THR A 118 -9.00 10.35 -6.26
CA THR A 118 -8.99 9.94 -4.86
C THR A 118 -9.48 8.52 -4.67
N ALA A 119 -8.74 7.73 -3.90
CA ALA A 119 -9.13 6.44 -3.35
C ALA A 119 -9.56 6.62 -1.90
N THR A 120 -10.63 5.95 -1.47
CA THR A 120 -11.09 5.94 -0.08
C THR A 120 -11.36 4.53 0.39
N ALA A 121 -11.17 4.30 1.69
CA ALA A 121 -11.59 3.09 2.38
C ALA A 121 -12.28 3.45 3.69
N SER A 122 -13.32 2.72 4.03
CA SER A 122 -13.98 2.79 5.32
C SER A 122 -14.12 1.39 5.89
N ALA A 123 -13.84 1.24 7.18
CA ALA A 123 -14.08 0.02 7.93
C ALA A 123 -14.60 0.37 9.32
N THR A 124 -15.40 -0.52 9.91
CA THR A 124 -15.77 -0.47 11.32
C THR A 124 -15.34 -1.78 11.95
N MET A 125 -14.48 -1.67 12.95
CA MET A 125 -14.00 -2.81 13.75
C MET A 125 -14.83 -2.90 15.03
N GLY A 126 -15.27 -4.11 15.37
CA GLY A 126 -16.04 -4.39 16.58
C GLY A 126 -15.26 -5.30 17.52
N GLU A 127 -15.29 -4.99 18.81
CA GLU A 127 -14.72 -5.82 19.87
C GLU A 127 -15.84 -6.56 20.62
N LYS A 128 -15.63 -7.85 20.89
CA LYS A 128 -16.55 -8.69 21.64
C LYS A 128 -15.96 -9.12 22.97
N LEU A 129 -16.76 -8.98 24.01
CA LEU A 129 -16.50 -9.58 25.31
C LEU A 129 -17.67 -10.53 25.65
N LEU A 130 -17.38 -11.80 25.91
CA LEU A 130 -18.38 -12.84 26.20
C LEU A 130 -19.51 -12.93 25.15
N GLY A 131 -19.17 -12.69 23.85
CA GLY A 131 -20.13 -12.74 22.75
C GLY A 131 -20.92 -11.46 22.53
N VAL A 132 -20.79 -10.44 23.40
CA VAL A 132 -21.45 -9.14 23.27
C VAL A 132 -20.48 -8.12 22.70
N THR A 133 -20.93 -7.31 21.74
CA THR A 133 -20.13 -6.20 21.22
C THR A 133 -20.04 -5.09 22.27
N VAL A 134 -18.82 -4.82 22.73
CA VAL A 134 -18.55 -3.82 23.80
C VAL A 134 -17.97 -2.53 23.25
N ARG A 135 -17.38 -2.57 22.04
CA ARG A 135 -16.70 -1.42 21.41
C ARG A 135 -16.85 -1.49 19.89
N GLN A 136 -16.89 -0.32 19.28
CA GLN A 136 -16.76 -0.17 17.84
C GLN A 136 -15.79 0.97 17.50
N VAL A 137 -14.86 0.71 16.60
CA VAL A 137 -13.86 1.69 16.14
C VAL A 137 -14.03 1.92 14.64
N PRO A 138 -14.55 3.10 14.23
CA PRO A 138 -14.62 3.46 12.82
C PRO A 138 -13.24 3.89 12.31
N VAL A 139 -12.93 3.47 11.10
CA VAL A 139 -11.69 3.80 10.37
C VAL A 139 -12.05 4.37 9.02
N SER A 140 -11.48 5.52 8.66
CA SER A 140 -11.59 6.11 7.34
C SER A 140 -10.20 6.48 6.83
N LEU A 141 -9.86 6.03 5.64
CA LEU A 141 -8.59 6.29 4.96
C LEU A 141 -8.85 6.94 3.61
N SER A 142 -7.97 7.83 3.21
CA SER A 142 -8.00 8.48 1.90
C SER A 142 -6.58 8.66 1.36
N ILE A 143 -6.42 8.49 0.05
CA ILE A 143 -5.21 8.81 -0.70
C ILE A 143 -5.64 9.55 -1.96
N SER A 144 -5.01 10.70 -2.22
CA SER A 144 -5.22 11.49 -3.43
C SER A 144 -3.93 11.54 -4.26
N CYS A 145 -4.06 11.64 -5.57
CA CYS A 145 -2.95 11.81 -6.51
C CYS A 145 -3.10 13.15 -7.23
N ASP A 146 -2.05 13.97 -7.29
CA ASP A 146 -2.06 15.17 -8.12
C ASP A 146 -1.66 14.87 -9.58
N LYS A 147 -1.76 15.89 -10.44
CA LYS A 147 -1.43 15.79 -11.87
C LYS A 147 0.03 15.39 -12.16
N ASP A 148 0.92 15.60 -11.21
CA ASP A 148 2.37 15.32 -11.30
C ASP A 148 2.76 13.98 -10.68
N GLY A 149 1.78 13.25 -10.09
CA GLY A 149 1.96 11.94 -9.49
C GLY A 149 2.33 11.97 -8.01
N ASN A 150 2.22 13.11 -7.33
CA ASN A 150 2.43 13.16 -5.89
C ASN A 150 1.19 12.64 -5.16
N LEU A 151 1.41 11.78 -4.17
CA LEU A 151 0.36 11.20 -3.33
C LEU A 151 0.29 11.93 -1.98
N SER A 152 -0.94 12.07 -1.45
CA SER A 152 -1.23 12.67 -0.15
C SER A 152 -2.34 11.93 0.60
#